data_cb229c7f9b48b1c74d925a870b3bfada
#
_entry.id   cb229c7f9b48b1c74d925a870b3bfada
#
_cell.length_a   1.000
_cell.length_b   1.000
_cell.length_c   1.000
_cell.angle_alpha   90.00
_cell.angle_beta   90.00
_cell.angle_gamma   90.00
#
_symmetry.space_group_name_H-M   'P 1'
#
loop_
_entity.id
_entity.type
_entity.pdbx_description
1 polymer ?
#
loop_
_entity_poly.entity_id
_entity_poly.type
_entity_poly.pdbx_seq_one_letter_code
_entity_poly.pdbx_strand_id
1 'polypeptide(L)'
;MTWKRHLLVVMLVTIATIGIGVNSASAADTQVPFHASYSGTAAFTSATTALFTGTGVASHLGRSTNVNHITVSGPATSCPGGFANKNVETLTAANGDMLMLKGPHDVGCPSPTDPNVVHGTGDWTVTGGTGQFAGATGQGTFVGGADFNKGTFSFQLSGTISAPGSN
;
A
#
# COMPACT_ATOMS: atom_id res chain seq x y z
N MET A 1 -72.67 44.46 -35.31
CA MET A 1 -71.89 43.19 -35.27
C MET A 1 -70.61 43.49 -34.55
N THR A 2 -70.55 43.12 -33.27
CA THR A 2 -69.40 43.44 -32.41
C THR A 2 -68.72 42.16 -32.06
N TRP A 3 -67.47 41.98 -32.52
CA TRP A 3 -66.63 40.81 -32.29
C TRP A 3 -65.81 41.04 -31.03
N LYS A 4 -66.14 40.26 -29.96
CA LYS A 4 -65.35 40.24 -28.72
C LYS A 4 -64.11 39.39 -28.92
N ARG A 5 -62.92 39.99 -28.78
CA ARG A 5 -61.61 39.29 -28.67
C ARG A 5 -61.43 38.81 -27.28
N HIS A 6 -61.38 37.46 -27.09
CA HIS A 6 -60.93 36.86 -25.86
C HIS A 6 -59.43 36.83 -25.85
N LEU A 7 -58.80 37.51 -24.87
CA LEU A 7 -57.39 37.45 -24.58
C LEU A 7 -57.16 36.21 -23.67
N LEU A 8 -56.45 35.22 -24.21
CA LEU A 8 -56.00 34.05 -23.46
C LEU A 8 -54.67 34.41 -22.78
N VAL A 9 -54.66 34.58 -21.44
CA VAL A 9 -53.47 34.79 -20.66
C VAL A 9 -52.89 33.39 -20.33
N VAL A 10 -51.82 33.02 -21.02
CA VAL A 10 -51.03 31.80 -20.68
C VAL A 10 -50.08 32.14 -19.56
N MET A 11 -50.38 31.65 -18.36
CA MET A 11 -49.53 31.77 -17.19
C MET A 11 -48.45 30.69 -17.24
N LEU A 12 -47.20 31.05 -17.59
CA LEU A 12 -46.06 30.16 -17.59
C LEU A 12 -45.60 29.98 -16.14
N VAL A 13 -45.86 28.82 -15.55
CA VAL A 13 -45.35 28.45 -14.24
C VAL A 13 -43.95 27.83 -14.44
N THR A 14 -42.89 28.59 -14.17
CA THR A 14 -41.53 28.10 -14.14
C THR A 14 -41.28 27.39 -12.81
N ILE A 15 -41.25 26.06 -12.84
CA ILE A 15 -40.82 25.25 -11.68
C ILE A 15 -39.30 25.30 -11.62
N ALA A 16 -38.75 26.08 -10.70
CA ALA A 16 -37.33 26.02 -10.36
C ALA A 16 -37.06 24.76 -9.56
N THR A 17 -36.44 23.72 -10.18
CA THR A 17 -35.92 22.57 -9.47
C THR A 17 -34.65 22.99 -8.73
N ILE A 18 -34.77 23.19 -7.42
CA ILE A 18 -33.60 23.34 -6.54
C ILE A 18 -32.96 21.95 -6.44
N GLY A 19 -31.93 21.73 -7.23
CA GLY A 19 -31.07 20.56 -7.08
C GLY A 19 -30.32 20.65 -5.75
N ILE A 20 -30.78 19.91 -4.75
CA ILE A 20 -30.01 19.71 -3.50
C ILE A 20 -28.86 18.78 -3.90
N GLY A 21 -27.69 19.35 -4.20
CA GLY A 21 -26.46 18.61 -4.34
C GLY A 21 -26.12 18.00 -2.99
N VAL A 22 -26.43 16.72 -2.78
CA VAL A 22 -25.86 15.92 -1.70
C VAL A 22 -24.36 15.77 -1.97
N ASN A 23 -23.56 16.67 -1.43
CA ASN A 23 -22.14 16.42 -1.27
C ASN A 23 -22.02 15.23 -0.31
N SER A 24 -21.85 14.03 -0.86
CA SER A 24 -21.37 12.90 -0.09
C SER A 24 -19.94 13.24 0.35
N ALA A 25 -19.80 13.78 1.56
CA ALA A 25 -18.50 13.84 2.19
C ALA A 25 -18.06 12.39 2.33
N SER A 26 -17.06 11.97 1.56
CA SER A 26 -16.38 10.70 1.77
C SER A 26 -15.87 10.77 3.21
N ALA A 27 -16.35 9.90 4.08
CA ALA A 27 -15.79 9.76 5.41
C ALA A 27 -14.30 9.50 5.21
N ALA A 28 -13.46 10.34 5.79
CA ALA A 28 -12.01 10.10 5.75
C ALA A 28 -11.78 8.77 6.46
N ASP A 29 -11.18 7.80 5.75
CA ASP A 29 -10.86 6.49 6.29
C ASP A 29 -10.09 6.66 7.60
N THR A 30 -10.62 6.11 8.69
CA THR A 30 -9.94 6.15 9.97
C THR A 30 -8.63 5.37 9.86
N GLN A 31 -7.51 6.08 9.97
CA GLN A 31 -6.19 5.46 9.96
C GLN A 31 -5.88 4.87 11.34
N VAL A 32 -5.44 3.62 11.37
CA VAL A 32 -5.04 2.90 12.59
C VAL A 32 -3.56 2.51 12.53
N PRO A 33 -2.87 2.38 13.68
CA PRO A 33 -1.47 1.96 13.71
C PRO A 33 -1.27 0.60 13.07
N PHE A 34 -0.21 0.48 12.28
CA PHE A 34 0.21 -0.77 11.63
C PHE A 34 1.67 -1.06 11.97
N HIS A 35 1.91 -2.25 12.52
CA HIS A 35 3.22 -2.79 12.81
C HIS A 35 3.27 -4.24 12.34
N ALA A 36 4.40 -4.62 11.75
CA ALA A 36 4.62 -6.00 11.34
C ALA A 36 6.08 -6.40 11.51
N SER A 37 6.31 -7.71 11.70
CA SER A 37 7.65 -8.30 11.73
C SER A 37 7.61 -9.63 11.00
N TYR A 38 8.50 -9.78 10.02
CA TYR A 38 8.61 -10.98 9.18
C TYR A 38 10.06 -11.47 9.12
N SER A 39 10.20 -12.78 8.96
CA SER A 39 11.47 -13.43 8.66
C SER A 39 11.26 -14.66 7.77
N GLY A 40 12.29 -15.06 7.04
CA GLY A 40 12.17 -16.18 6.13
C GLY A 40 13.38 -16.33 5.20
N THR A 41 13.12 -16.77 3.97
CA THR A 41 14.13 -17.04 2.95
C THR A 41 14.25 -15.90 1.96
N ALA A 42 15.47 -15.54 1.61
CA ALA A 42 15.84 -14.55 0.61
C ALA A 42 16.67 -15.21 -0.48
N ALA A 43 16.26 -15.07 -1.72
CA ALA A 43 16.98 -15.61 -2.87
C ALA A 43 16.96 -14.64 -4.05
N PHE A 44 18.11 -14.50 -4.74
CA PHE A 44 18.13 -13.86 -6.05
C PHE A 44 17.46 -14.77 -7.07
N THR A 45 16.56 -14.21 -7.87
CA THR A 45 15.90 -14.88 -8.99
C THR A 45 16.52 -14.47 -10.33
N SER A 46 17.28 -13.36 -10.34
CA SER A 46 18.13 -12.89 -11.44
C SER A 46 19.23 -11.96 -10.89
N ALA A 47 20.05 -11.39 -11.79
CA ALA A 47 21.07 -10.42 -11.39
C ALA A 47 20.50 -9.15 -10.72
N THR A 48 19.24 -8.83 -10.97
CA THR A 48 18.59 -7.60 -10.49
C THR A 48 17.28 -7.83 -9.74
N THR A 49 16.87 -9.09 -9.55
CA THR A 49 15.63 -9.43 -8.86
C THR A 49 15.86 -10.41 -7.73
N ALA A 50 15.13 -10.24 -6.63
CA ALA A 50 15.12 -11.18 -5.51
C ALA A 50 13.68 -11.48 -5.09
N LEU A 51 13.47 -12.67 -4.56
CA LEU A 51 12.22 -13.12 -3.95
C LEU A 51 12.48 -13.39 -2.47
N PHE A 52 11.67 -12.75 -1.62
CA PHE A 52 11.65 -13.00 -0.18
C PHE A 52 10.32 -13.65 0.17
N THR A 53 10.38 -14.79 0.86
CA THR A 53 9.18 -15.50 1.34
C THR A 53 9.35 -15.86 2.80
N GLY A 54 8.34 -15.57 3.60
CA GLY A 54 8.47 -15.79 5.03
C GLY A 54 7.14 -15.77 5.78
N THR A 55 7.28 -15.82 7.09
CA THR A 55 6.15 -15.77 8.03
C THR A 55 6.42 -14.73 9.11
N GLY A 56 5.36 -14.24 9.72
CA GLY A 56 5.48 -13.25 10.78
C GLY A 56 4.15 -12.94 11.45
N VAL A 57 4.14 -11.77 12.08
CA VAL A 57 2.94 -11.23 12.76
C VAL A 57 2.78 -9.78 12.32
N ALA A 58 1.56 -9.40 11.99
CA ALA A 58 1.22 -8.02 11.67
C ALA A 58 -0.06 -7.59 12.38
N SER A 59 -0.16 -6.29 12.72
CA SER A 59 -1.40 -5.69 13.21
C SER A 59 -2.54 -6.00 12.25
N HIS A 60 -3.68 -6.37 12.79
CA HIS A 60 -4.93 -6.69 12.05
C HIS A 60 -4.87 -7.94 11.15
N LEU A 61 -3.70 -8.46 10.75
CA LEU A 61 -3.54 -9.74 10.05
C LEU A 61 -3.27 -10.90 11.01
N GLY A 62 -2.74 -10.63 12.20
CA GLY A 62 -2.25 -11.67 13.10
C GLY A 62 -1.07 -12.43 12.52
N ARG A 63 -1.03 -13.76 12.72
CA ARG A 63 -0.04 -14.63 12.05
C ARG A 63 -0.34 -14.64 10.55
N SER A 64 0.68 -14.37 9.75
CA SER A 64 0.54 -14.18 8.31
C SER A 64 1.80 -14.62 7.56
N THR A 65 1.67 -14.80 6.26
CA THR A 65 2.77 -15.04 5.34
C THR A 65 3.11 -13.76 4.58
N ASN A 66 4.35 -13.68 4.13
CA ASN A 66 4.89 -12.60 3.32
C ASN A 66 5.46 -13.17 2.02
N VAL A 67 5.17 -12.51 0.91
CA VAL A 67 5.82 -12.70 -0.39
C VAL A 67 6.21 -11.33 -0.90
N ASN A 68 7.50 -11.08 -1.10
CA ASN A 68 8.02 -9.79 -1.53
C ASN A 68 8.95 -9.97 -2.74
N HIS A 69 8.58 -9.33 -3.86
CA HIS A 69 9.36 -9.25 -5.09
C HIS A 69 10.15 -7.95 -5.11
N ILE A 70 11.47 -8.06 -5.08
CA ILE A 70 12.39 -6.93 -5.06
C ILE A 70 13.05 -6.79 -6.43
N THR A 71 13.15 -5.58 -6.94
CA THR A 71 13.85 -5.24 -8.20
C THR A 71 14.84 -4.13 -7.94
N VAL A 72 16.13 -4.39 -8.13
CA VAL A 72 17.20 -3.39 -8.09
C VAL A 72 17.00 -2.43 -9.27
N SER A 73 16.94 -1.14 -8.98
CA SER A 73 16.68 -0.08 -9.97
C SER A 73 17.92 0.75 -10.32
N GLY A 74 19.01 0.61 -9.58
CA GLY A 74 20.26 1.32 -9.84
C GLY A 74 21.10 1.54 -8.58
N PRO A 75 22.20 2.28 -8.68
CA PRO A 75 23.01 2.62 -7.51
C PRO A 75 22.28 3.60 -6.59
N ALA A 76 22.56 3.52 -5.28
CA ALA A 76 22.18 4.52 -4.29
C ALA A 76 23.44 5.21 -3.74
N THR A 77 23.34 6.50 -3.45
CA THR A 77 24.47 7.31 -2.95
C THR A 77 24.51 7.44 -1.42
N SER A 78 23.50 6.89 -0.75
CA SER A 78 23.34 6.97 0.72
C SER A 78 24.36 6.14 1.51
N CYS A 79 24.96 5.14 0.86
CA CYS A 79 26.02 4.31 1.46
C CYS A 79 26.96 3.76 0.38
N PRO A 80 28.23 3.42 0.72
CA PRO A 80 29.18 2.80 -0.19
C PRO A 80 28.64 1.45 -0.71
N GLY A 81 28.64 1.28 -2.04
CA GLY A 81 28.09 0.08 -2.70
C GLY A 81 26.58 -0.07 -2.60
N GLY A 82 25.88 0.97 -2.13
CA GLY A 82 24.44 0.97 -1.98
C GLY A 82 23.69 0.87 -3.29
N PHE A 83 22.49 0.32 -3.25
CA PHE A 83 21.61 0.19 -4.39
C PHE A 83 20.20 0.61 -4.03
N ALA A 84 19.56 1.27 -4.99
CA ALA A 84 18.14 1.58 -4.93
C ALA A 84 17.34 0.39 -5.44
N ASN A 85 16.21 0.13 -4.82
CA ASN A 85 15.31 -0.92 -5.26
C ASN A 85 13.84 -0.51 -5.11
N LYS A 86 12.98 -1.28 -5.78
CA LYS A 86 11.53 -1.21 -5.66
C LYS A 86 11.04 -2.58 -5.22
N ASN A 87 9.99 -2.61 -4.44
CA ASN A 87 9.37 -3.86 -4.07
C ASN A 87 7.85 -3.86 -4.29
N VAL A 88 7.31 -5.07 -4.44
CA VAL A 88 5.87 -5.36 -4.39
C VAL A 88 5.70 -6.51 -3.42
N GLU A 89 4.94 -6.28 -2.38
CA GLU A 89 4.78 -7.18 -1.26
C GLU A 89 3.32 -7.55 -1.05
N THR A 90 3.06 -8.83 -0.74
CA THR A 90 1.75 -9.34 -0.35
C THR A 90 1.86 -10.00 1.02
N LEU A 91 1.10 -9.49 1.96
CA LEU A 91 0.89 -10.07 3.28
C LEU A 91 -0.44 -10.83 3.26
N THR A 92 -0.42 -12.13 3.62
CA THR A 92 -1.63 -12.97 3.62
C THR A 92 -1.93 -13.47 5.02
N ALA A 93 -3.07 -13.08 5.56
CA ALA A 93 -3.58 -13.54 6.85
C ALA A 93 -4.01 -15.01 6.81
N ALA A 94 -4.18 -15.65 7.97
CA ALA A 94 -4.53 -17.05 8.07
C ALA A 94 -5.91 -17.39 7.45
N ASN A 95 -6.83 -16.43 7.37
CA ASN A 95 -8.13 -16.56 6.73
C ASN A 95 -8.11 -16.35 5.20
N GLY A 96 -6.93 -16.02 4.62
CA GLY A 96 -6.75 -15.75 3.20
C GLY A 96 -6.93 -14.28 2.79
N ASP A 97 -7.29 -13.38 3.69
CA ASP A 97 -7.33 -11.95 3.40
C ASP A 97 -5.92 -11.41 3.12
N MET A 98 -5.79 -10.53 2.13
CA MET A 98 -4.49 -10.03 1.70
C MET A 98 -4.40 -8.51 1.86
N LEU A 99 -3.22 -8.03 2.27
CA LEU A 99 -2.81 -6.63 2.22
C LEU A 99 -1.64 -6.52 1.24
N MET A 100 -1.75 -5.63 0.24
CA MET A 100 -0.76 -5.44 -0.82
C MET A 100 -0.05 -4.11 -0.62
N LEU A 101 1.29 -4.16 -0.64
CA LEU A 101 2.16 -3.02 -0.43
C LEU A 101 3.10 -2.83 -1.62
N LYS A 102 3.63 -1.61 -1.76
CA LYS A 102 4.78 -1.32 -2.63
C LYS A 102 5.77 -0.42 -1.89
N GLY A 103 7.05 -0.65 -2.08
CA GLY A 103 8.16 0.24 -1.70
C GLY A 103 8.78 0.82 -2.97
N PRO A 104 8.51 2.10 -3.28
CA PRO A 104 8.96 2.69 -4.53
C PRO A 104 10.42 3.17 -4.49
N HIS A 105 11.00 3.40 -3.31
CA HIS A 105 12.29 4.07 -3.12
C HIS A 105 13.10 3.45 -1.98
N ASP A 106 13.24 2.15 -1.98
CA ASP A 106 14.00 1.46 -0.97
C ASP A 106 15.49 1.52 -1.25
N VAL A 107 16.29 1.50 -0.19
CA VAL A 107 17.74 1.48 -0.27
C VAL A 107 18.28 0.25 0.44
N GLY A 108 19.13 -0.50 -0.25
CA GLY A 108 19.94 -1.57 0.32
C GLY A 108 21.39 -1.11 0.48
N CYS A 109 21.91 -1.26 1.68
CA CYS A 109 23.29 -0.95 2.03
C CYS A 109 24.06 -2.22 2.40
N PRO A 110 25.02 -2.68 1.58
CA PRO A 110 25.88 -3.78 1.95
C PRO A 110 26.68 -3.48 3.19
N SER A 111 26.90 -4.51 4.01
CA SER A 111 27.80 -4.39 5.15
C SER A 111 29.25 -4.15 4.67
N PRO A 112 30.01 -3.24 5.31
CA PRO A 112 31.40 -3.00 4.96
C PRO A 112 32.32 -4.23 5.06
N THR A 113 31.94 -5.20 5.88
CA THR A 113 32.74 -6.42 6.14
C THR A 113 32.28 -7.62 5.31
N ASP A 114 31.04 -7.60 4.81
CA ASP A 114 30.47 -8.69 4.01
C ASP A 114 29.40 -8.14 3.07
N PRO A 115 29.68 -8.01 1.76
CA PRO A 115 28.73 -7.44 0.82
C PRO A 115 27.46 -8.28 0.60
N ASN A 116 27.46 -9.54 1.01
CA ASN A 116 26.28 -10.41 0.95
C ASN A 116 25.32 -10.20 2.14
N VAL A 117 25.73 -9.42 3.15
CA VAL A 117 24.87 -8.98 4.24
C VAL A 117 24.41 -7.56 3.93
N VAL A 118 23.12 -7.39 3.73
CA VAL A 118 22.53 -6.12 3.30
C VAL A 118 21.54 -5.60 4.35
N HIS A 119 21.67 -4.31 4.71
CA HIS A 119 20.69 -3.59 5.52
C HIS A 119 19.78 -2.77 4.61
N GLY A 120 18.49 -2.85 4.81
CA GLY A 120 17.49 -2.19 3.99
C GLY A 120 16.65 -1.20 4.79
N THR A 121 16.36 -0.06 4.18
CA THR A 121 15.40 0.93 4.69
C THR A 121 14.61 1.52 3.53
N GLY A 122 13.40 1.99 3.81
CA GLY A 122 12.56 2.64 2.81
C GLY A 122 11.16 2.93 3.32
N ASP A 123 10.33 3.33 2.37
CA ASP A 123 8.93 3.69 2.61
C ASP A 123 8.01 2.70 1.90
N TRP A 124 6.88 2.40 2.51
CA TRP A 124 5.85 1.58 1.86
C TRP A 124 4.52 2.32 1.79
N THR A 125 3.74 1.97 0.78
CA THR A 125 2.34 2.40 0.64
C THR A 125 1.46 1.19 0.34
N VAL A 126 0.23 1.21 0.85
CA VAL A 126 -0.79 0.22 0.50
C VAL A 126 -1.24 0.46 -0.94
N THR A 127 -1.33 -0.61 -1.73
CA THR A 127 -1.84 -0.58 -3.11
C THR A 127 -3.21 -1.23 -3.23
N GLY A 128 -3.70 -1.85 -2.16
CA GLY A 128 -4.99 -2.52 -2.09
C GLY A 128 -4.96 -3.73 -1.16
N GLY A 129 -6.00 -4.53 -1.23
CA GLY A 129 -6.13 -5.75 -0.46
C GLY A 129 -7.40 -6.52 -0.83
N THR A 130 -7.63 -7.61 -0.12
CA THR A 130 -8.85 -8.45 -0.25
C THR A 130 -9.48 -8.69 1.11
N GLY A 131 -10.72 -9.16 1.13
CA GLY A 131 -11.45 -9.41 2.36
C GLY A 131 -11.58 -8.14 3.21
N GLN A 132 -11.18 -8.20 4.48
CA GLN A 132 -11.22 -7.03 5.37
C GLN A 132 -10.30 -5.87 4.95
N PHE A 133 -9.36 -6.10 4.01
CA PHE A 133 -8.45 -5.08 3.48
C PHE A 133 -8.85 -4.59 2.08
N ALA A 134 -10.03 -4.97 1.56
CA ALA A 134 -10.52 -4.45 0.29
C ALA A 134 -10.60 -2.93 0.35
N GLY A 135 -10.03 -2.24 -0.66
CA GLY A 135 -9.96 -0.77 -0.68
C GLY A 135 -9.00 -0.13 0.33
N ALA A 136 -8.24 -0.91 1.10
CA ALA A 136 -7.34 -0.38 2.11
C ALA A 136 -6.36 0.65 1.54
N THR A 137 -6.10 1.68 2.33
CA THR A 137 -5.09 2.73 2.12
C THR A 137 -4.10 2.71 3.27
N GLY A 138 -2.93 3.32 3.10
CA GLY A 138 -1.96 3.42 4.17
C GLY A 138 -0.54 3.63 3.69
N GLN A 139 0.33 3.94 4.64
CA GLN A 139 1.74 4.18 4.37
C GLN A 139 2.59 4.02 5.63
N GLY A 140 3.88 3.88 5.44
CA GLY A 140 4.83 3.79 6.54
C GLY A 140 6.25 3.59 6.07
N THR A 141 7.08 3.14 6.99
CA THR A 141 8.50 2.87 6.76
C THR A 141 8.82 1.41 7.04
N PHE A 142 9.88 0.91 6.42
CA PHE A 142 10.46 -0.37 6.77
C PHE A 142 11.93 -0.24 7.18
N VAL A 143 12.36 -1.18 8.00
CA VAL A 143 13.76 -1.42 8.33
C VAL A 143 13.99 -2.92 8.42
N GLY A 144 15.11 -3.38 7.87
CA GLY A 144 15.43 -4.81 7.91
C GLY A 144 16.73 -5.15 7.20
N GLY A 145 16.84 -6.39 6.75
CA GLY A 145 18.00 -6.82 5.99
C GLY A 145 17.93 -8.27 5.57
N ALA A 146 18.90 -8.64 4.76
CA ALA A 146 19.08 -10.02 4.27
C ALA A 146 20.54 -10.45 4.42
N ASP A 147 20.74 -11.73 4.73
CA ASP A 147 22.02 -12.41 4.68
C ASP A 147 21.95 -13.43 3.54
N PHE A 148 22.48 -13.04 2.38
CA PHE A 148 22.45 -13.88 1.18
C PHE A 148 23.41 -15.08 1.26
N ASN A 149 24.38 -15.09 2.20
CA ASN A 149 25.19 -16.29 2.46
C ASN A 149 24.36 -17.39 3.11
N LYS A 150 23.38 -16.98 3.93
CA LYS A 150 22.45 -17.90 4.62
C LYS A 150 21.12 -18.04 3.86
N GLY A 151 20.86 -17.17 2.88
CA GLY A 151 19.58 -17.13 2.19
C GLY A 151 18.42 -16.73 3.11
N THR A 152 18.66 -15.83 4.08
CA THR A 152 17.65 -15.42 5.08
C THR A 152 17.42 -13.91 5.07
N PHE A 153 16.24 -13.50 5.50
CA PHE A 153 15.91 -12.09 5.75
C PHE A 153 15.14 -11.92 7.07
N SER A 154 15.14 -10.69 7.57
CA SER A 154 14.18 -10.20 8.55
C SER A 154 13.91 -8.71 8.34
N PHE A 155 12.67 -8.26 8.58
CA PHE A 155 12.32 -6.84 8.54
C PHE A 155 11.15 -6.52 9.45
N GLN A 156 10.97 -5.22 9.70
CA GLN A 156 9.86 -4.63 10.41
C GLN A 156 9.21 -3.54 9.56
N LEU A 157 7.87 -3.46 9.63
CA LEU A 157 7.08 -2.39 9.07
C LEU A 157 6.46 -1.57 10.20
N SER A 158 6.41 -0.24 10.02
CA SER A 158 5.75 0.68 10.94
C SER A 158 5.04 1.78 10.16
N GLY A 159 3.80 2.11 10.55
CA GLY A 159 3.01 3.13 9.87
C GLY A 159 1.56 3.11 10.24
N THR A 160 0.69 3.42 9.30
CA THR A 160 -0.77 3.38 9.47
C THR A 160 -1.45 2.77 8.25
N ILE A 161 -2.60 2.14 8.47
CA ILE A 161 -3.51 1.68 7.40
C ILE A 161 -4.93 2.14 7.72
N SER A 162 -5.82 2.18 6.72
CA SER A 162 -7.25 2.34 6.98
C SER A 162 -7.76 1.19 7.85
N ALA A 163 -8.67 1.49 8.77
CA ALA A 163 -9.24 0.47 9.65
C ALA A 163 -9.85 -0.68 8.83
N PRO A 164 -9.49 -1.96 9.11
CA PRO A 164 -10.03 -3.09 8.36
C PRO A 164 -11.56 -3.14 8.40
N GLY A 165 -12.19 -3.41 7.25
CA GLY A 165 -13.64 -3.46 7.11
C GLY A 165 -14.36 -2.11 7.13
N SER A 166 -13.64 -1.00 6.98
CA SER A 166 -14.22 0.36 6.94
C SER A 166 -14.61 0.83 5.52
N ASN A 167 -14.42 0.01 4.50
CA ASN A 167 -14.69 0.32 3.08
C ASN A 167 -15.96 -0.34 2.57
#